data_314016b5639fb3a0309525a8e0040007
#
_entry.id   314016b5639fb3a0309525a8e0040007
#
_cell.length_a   1.000
_cell.length_b   1.000
_cell.length_c   1.000
_cell.angle_alpha   90.00
_cell.angle_beta   90.00
_cell.angle_gamma   90.00
#
_symmetry.space_group_name_H-M   'P 1'
#
loop_
_entity.id
_entity.type
_entity.pdbx_description
1 polymer ?
#
loop_
_entity_poly.entity_id
_entity_poly.type
_entity_poly.pdbx_seq_one_letter_code
_entity_poly.pdbx_strand_id
1 'polypeptide(L)'
;GTGSGTVSYTVTANPGLARSGTITIGGQTFTVNQASGCSAMIAPTSASPGSAGGGASVTVSMSDSACAWTASTADAWITGVTPSGTGNGSVSYSVAANTGPARTGTIAIGGQTFTVNQGNGCTAMLVATSANATAAGGAASAGITMSNAACPWAASTTTPWITGVTANGTGSGGV
;
A
#
# COMPACT_ATOMS: atom_id res chain seq x y z
N GLY A 1 24.40 -46.06 31.23
CA GLY A 1 25.10 -45.47 32.36
C GLY A 1 24.57 -46.02 33.65
N THR A 2 25.34 -46.00 34.69
CA THR A 2 24.95 -46.35 36.06
C THR A 2 25.03 -45.09 36.93
N GLY A 3 24.01 -44.89 37.81
CA GLY A 3 23.93 -43.69 38.66
C GLY A 3 23.31 -42.48 37.93
N SER A 4 23.44 -41.31 38.54
CA SER A 4 22.97 -40.02 37.95
C SER A 4 23.86 -39.55 36.80
N GLY A 5 23.28 -38.98 35.74
CA GLY A 5 24.03 -38.49 34.58
C GLY A 5 23.25 -37.45 33.77
N THR A 6 23.91 -36.91 32.73
CA THR A 6 23.35 -35.93 31.80
C THR A 6 23.23 -36.56 30.42
N VAL A 7 22.12 -36.32 29.75
CA VAL A 7 21.90 -36.66 28.31
C VAL A 7 21.94 -35.36 27.51
N SER A 8 22.88 -35.25 26.59
CA SER A 8 23.01 -34.12 25.66
C SER A 8 22.28 -34.45 24.34
N TYR A 9 21.59 -33.48 23.76
CA TYR A 9 20.97 -33.60 22.43
C TYR A 9 21.08 -32.28 21.66
N THR A 10 20.85 -32.34 20.33
CA THR A 10 20.86 -31.19 19.46
C THR A 10 19.50 -31.09 18.78
N VAL A 11 18.96 -29.89 18.67
CA VAL A 11 17.72 -29.58 17.92
C VAL A 11 18.07 -28.78 16.68
N THR A 12 17.70 -29.29 15.50
CA THR A 12 17.90 -28.57 14.23
C THR A 12 16.87 -27.42 14.10
N ALA A 13 17.20 -26.40 13.29
CA ALA A 13 16.29 -25.28 13.00
C ALA A 13 14.94 -25.78 12.46
N ASN A 14 13.87 -25.06 12.79
CA ASN A 14 12.52 -25.33 12.32
C ASN A 14 12.03 -24.16 11.48
N PRO A 15 11.98 -24.27 10.14
CA PRO A 15 11.44 -23.21 9.27
C PRO A 15 9.91 -23.25 9.14
N GLY A 16 9.25 -24.27 9.74
CA GLY A 16 7.82 -24.52 9.60
C GLY A 16 7.03 -24.34 10.91
N LEU A 17 5.94 -25.08 11.03
CA LEU A 17 5.06 -25.03 12.18
C LEU A 17 5.77 -25.51 13.48
N ALA A 18 5.21 -25.12 14.64
CA ALA A 18 5.63 -25.65 15.91
C ALA A 18 5.55 -27.18 15.92
N ARG A 19 6.57 -27.84 16.51
CA ARG A 19 6.68 -29.30 16.54
C ARG A 19 7.13 -29.80 17.89
N SER A 20 6.79 -31.04 18.21
CA SER A 20 7.22 -31.73 19.41
C SER A 20 7.88 -33.05 19.04
N GLY A 21 8.92 -33.41 19.77
CA GLY A 21 9.59 -34.69 19.69
C GLY A 21 9.85 -35.26 21.08
N THR A 22 10.16 -36.54 21.18
CA THR A 22 10.42 -37.20 22.46
C THR A 22 11.76 -37.93 22.46
N ILE A 23 12.39 -37.98 23.62
CA ILE A 23 13.61 -38.78 23.91
C ILE A 23 13.24 -39.70 25.07
N THR A 24 13.50 -41.00 24.93
CA THR A 24 13.31 -41.96 26.05
C THR A 24 14.62 -42.07 26.84
N ILE A 25 14.59 -41.74 28.11
CA ILE A 25 15.77 -41.72 29.01
C ILE A 25 15.42 -42.62 30.25
N GLY A 26 16.14 -43.73 30.39
CA GLY A 26 15.88 -44.62 31.52
C GLY A 26 14.45 -45.17 31.60
N GLY A 27 13.79 -45.38 30.48
CA GLY A 27 12.36 -45.80 30.40
C GLY A 27 11.36 -44.65 30.58
N GLN A 28 11.82 -43.40 30.82
CA GLN A 28 10.96 -42.21 30.98
C GLN A 28 10.98 -41.36 29.69
N THR A 29 9.86 -40.71 29.42
CA THR A 29 9.73 -39.80 28.23
C THR A 29 10.12 -38.39 28.61
N PHE A 30 11.08 -37.82 27.86
CA PHE A 30 11.44 -36.41 27.88
C PHE A 30 10.94 -35.77 26.59
N THR A 31 10.10 -34.73 26.68
CA THR A 31 9.49 -34.04 25.52
C THR A 31 10.26 -32.77 25.19
N VAL A 32 10.61 -32.59 23.92
CA VAL A 32 11.20 -31.38 23.36
C VAL A 32 10.16 -30.68 22.51
N ASN A 33 9.78 -29.46 22.86
CA ASN A 33 8.87 -28.62 22.10
C ASN A 33 9.68 -27.53 21.39
N GLN A 34 9.52 -27.43 20.07
CA GLN A 34 10.16 -26.39 19.26
C GLN A 34 9.12 -25.44 18.67
N ALA A 35 9.32 -24.14 18.84
CA ALA A 35 8.45 -23.09 18.30
C ALA A 35 8.41 -23.10 16.78
N SER A 36 7.34 -22.47 16.23
CA SER A 36 7.22 -22.20 14.79
C SER A 36 8.32 -21.21 14.35
N GLY A 37 8.92 -21.49 13.19
CA GLY A 37 9.83 -20.61 12.47
C GLY A 37 9.25 -20.08 11.16
N CYS A 38 7.92 -20.12 11.01
CA CYS A 38 7.25 -19.61 9.81
C CYS A 38 7.58 -18.13 9.56
N SER A 39 8.03 -17.83 8.35
CA SER A 39 8.30 -16.48 7.89
C SER A 39 7.83 -16.29 6.45
N ALA A 40 7.40 -15.07 6.12
CA ALA A 40 6.96 -14.68 4.79
C ALA A 40 7.94 -13.69 4.16
N MET A 41 8.11 -13.81 2.85
CA MET A 41 8.71 -12.80 1.97
C MET A 41 7.70 -12.43 0.90
N ILE A 42 7.68 -11.16 0.50
CA ILE A 42 6.80 -10.66 -0.57
C ILE A 42 7.65 -10.05 -1.71
N ALA A 43 7.18 -10.21 -2.93
CA ALA A 43 7.81 -9.62 -4.10
C ALA A 43 6.73 -9.25 -5.15
N PRO A 44 6.77 -7.99 -5.66
CA PRO A 44 7.56 -6.85 -5.18
C PRO A 44 7.12 -6.38 -3.78
N THR A 45 7.84 -5.40 -3.17
CA THR A 45 7.49 -4.78 -1.89
C THR A 45 6.67 -3.50 -2.04
N SER A 46 6.51 -3.02 -3.28
CA SER A 46 5.70 -1.83 -3.59
C SER A 46 5.18 -1.87 -5.03
N ALA A 47 4.14 -1.07 -5.29
CA ALA A 47 3.63 -0.77 -6.63
C ALA A 47 3.31 0.72 -6.77
N SER A 48 3.40 1.22 -8.01
CA SER A 48 3.07 2.62 -8.33
C SER A 48 2.05 2.68 -9.48
N PRO A 49 0.78 2.32 -9.22
CA PRO A 49 -0.26 2.40 -10.25
C PRO A 49 -0.54 3.86 -10.62
N GLY A 50 -0.89 4.10 -11.88
CA GLY A 50 -1.39 5.39 -12.34
C GLY A 50 -2.73 5.75 -11.68
N SER A 51 -3.21 6.98 -11.93
CA SER A 51 -4.47 7.48 -11.37
C SER A 51 -5.70 6.63 -11.74
N ALA A 52 -5.70 5.95 -12.87
CA ALA A 52 -6.79 5.06 -13.25
C ALA A 52 -6.98 3.86 -12.31
N GLY A 53 -5.93 3.49 -11.55
CA GLY A 53 -5.96 2.31 -10.70
C GLY A 53 -5.92 1.00 -11.50
N GLY A 54 -6.56 -0.03 -10.95
CA GLY A 54 -6.68 -1.35 -11.60
C GLY A 54 -6.29 -2.50 -10.69
N GLY A 55 -6.40 -3.73 -11.20
CA GLY A 55 -6.04 -4.95 -10.48
C GLY A 55 -4.56 -5.29 -10.61
N ALA A 56 -3.99 -5.86 -9.54
CA ALA A 56 -2.61 -6.33 -9.49
C ALA A 56 -2.46 -7.46 -8.45
N SER A 57 -1.24 -8.01 -8.33
CA SER A 57 -0.94 -9.05 -7.35
C SER A 57 0.49 -8.95 -6.81
N VAL A 58 0.69 -9.50 -5.62
CA VAL A 58 1.97 -9.63 -4.93
C VAL A 58 2.24 -11.11 -4.68
N THR A 59 3.44 -11.59 -5.02
CA THR A 59 3.84 -12.95 -4.71
C THR A 59 4.21 -13.07 -3.23
N VAL A 60 3.77 -14.15 -2.59
CA VAL A 60 4.11 -14.52 -1.22
C VAL A 60 4.95 -15.80 -1.26
N SER A 61 6.11 -15.78 -0.64
CA SER A 61 6.98 -16.94 -0.46
C SER A 61 7.13 -17.23 1.03
N MET A 62 6.75 -18.43 1.45
CA MET A 62 6.83 -18.89 2.84
C MET A 62 8.04 -19.77 3.05
N SER A 63 8.57 -19.77 4.27
CA SER A 63 9.70 -20.63 4.68
C SER A 63 9.36 -22.13 4.66
N ASP A 64 8.09 -22.48 4.73
CA ASP A 64 7.58 -23.86 4.68
C ASP A 64 6.17 -23.90 4.07
N SER A 65 5.83 -24.96 3.37
CA SER A 65 4.54 -25.13 2.67
C SER A 65 3.34 -25.25 3.63
N ALA A 66 3.54 -25.60 4.89
CA ALA A 66 2.50 -25.67 5.91
C ALA A 66 2.26 -24.34 6.62
N CYS A 67 3.11 -23.33 6.41
CA CYS A 67 2.99 -22.01 7.03
C CYS A 67 1.84 -21.21 6.41
N ALA A 68 0.89 -20.77 7.25
CA ALA A 68 -0.20 -19.90 6.85
C ALA A 68 0.20 -18.43 6.90
N TRP A 69 -0.42 -17.62 6.03
CA TRP A 69 -0.30 -16.16 6.02
C TRP A 69 -1.68 -15.51 5.89
N THR A 70 -1.78 -14.27 6.34
CA THR A 70 -2.96 -13.42 6.19
C THR A 70 -2.57 -12.13 5.50
N ALA A 71 -3.53 -11.49 4.79
CA ALA A 71 -3.35 -10.18 4.23
C ALA A 71 -4.57 -9.29 4.49
N SER A 72 -4.32 -8.00 4.75
CA SER A 72 -5.35 -7.01 5.00
C SER A 72 -4.86 -5.61 4.71
N THR A 73 -5.80 -4.68 4.48
CA THR A 73 -5.56 -3.24 4.33
C THR A 73 -6.61 -2.46 5.10
N ALA A 74 -6.24 -1.28 5.61
CA ALA A 74 -7.16 -0.29 6.16
C ALA A 74 -7.56 0.78 5.13
N ASP A 75 -6.90 0.81 3.97
CA ASP A 75 -7.10 1.79 2.92
C ASP A 75 -8.33 1.43 2.08
N ALA A 76 -9.45 2.13 2.25
CA ALA A 76 -10.73 1.84 1.60
C ALA A 76 -10.68 1.87 0.06
N TRP A 77 -9.68 2.51 -0.54
CA TRP A 77 -9.47 2.57 -1.98
C TRP A 77 -8.64 1.39 -2.53
N ILE A 78 -8.13 0.52 -1.65
CA ILE A 78 -7.51 -0.76 -1.99
C ILE A 78 -8.53 -1.85 -1.60
N THR A 79 -9.02 -2.61 -2.56
CA THR A 79 -10.11 -3.57 -2.37
C THR A 79 -9.76 -4.93 -2.96
N GLY A 80 -10.59 -5.94 -2.73
CA GLY A 80 -10.39 -7.28 -3.32
C GLY A 80 -9.10 -7.96 -2.86
N VAL A 81 -8.58 -7.60 -1.68
CA VAL A 81 -7.37 -8.21 -1.13
C VAL A 81 -7.65 -9.68 -0.80
N THR A 82 -6.85 -10.61 -1.35
CA THR A 82 -6.89 -12.03 -0.98
C THR A 82 -6.56 -12.16 0.50
N PRO A 83 -7.48 -12.62 1.37
CA PRO A 83 -7.34 -12.42 2.82
C PRO A 83 -6.33 -13.36 3.48
N SER A 84 -6.06 -14.54 2.90
CA SER A 84 -5.17 -15.55 3.50
C SER A 84 -4.72 -16.61 2.50
N GLY A 85 -3.71 -17.37 2.88
CA GLY A 85 -3.26 -18.56 2.17
C GLY A 85 -2.34 -19.42 3.04
N THR A 86 -1.85 -20.52 2.46
CA THR A 86 -0.90 -21.46 3.09
C THR A 86 0.20 -21.77 2.10
N GLY A 87 1.45 -21.81 2.56
CA GLY A 87 2.62 -21.97 1.71
C GLY A 87 2.81 -20.79 0.74
N ASN A 88 3.51 -21.04 -0.35
CA ASN A 88 3.70 -20.04 -1.40
C ASN A 88 2.38 -19.72 -2.10
N GLY A 89 2.20 -18.46 -2.48
CA GLY A 89 0.97 -18.00 -3.11
C GLY A 89 1.05 -16.59 -3.65
N SER A 90 -0.11 -15.96 -3.88
CA SER A 90 -0.20 -14.56 -4.30
C SER A 90 -1.38 -13.85 -3.63
N VAL A 91 -1.21 -12.59 -3.33
CA VAL A 91 -2.26 -11.68 -2.88
C VAL A 91 -2.70 -10.84 -4.06
N SER A 92 -3.92 -11.05 -4.55
CA SER A 92 -4.57 -10.17 -5.52
C SER A 92 -5.17 -8.97 -4.80
N TYR A 93 -5.22 -7.82 -5.46
CA TYR A 93 -5.87 -6.61 -4.97
C TYR A 93 -6.29 -5.72 -6.14
N SER A 94 -7.18 -4.77 -5.88
CA SER A 94 -7.60 -3.75 -6.82
C SER A 94 -7.45 -2.36 -6.22
N VAL A 95 -6.97 -1.42 -7.02
CA VAL A 95 -6.81 -0.01 -6.66
C VAL A 95 -7.90 0.79 -7.37
N ALA A 96 -8.72 1.52 -6.61
CA ALA A 96 -9.76 2.39 -7.16
C ALA A 96 -9.13 3.59 -7.89
N ALA A 97 -9.83 4.14 -8.89
CA ALA A 97 -9.40 5.36 -9.57
C ALA A 97 -9.20 6.51 -8.57
N ASN A 98 -8.18 7.33 -8.81
CA ASN A 98 -7.86 8.53 -8.04
C ASN A 98 -8.15 9.77 -8.88
N THR A 99 -9.11 10.59 -8.46
CA THR A 99 -9.42 11.88 -9.08
C THR A 99 -8.79 13.06 -8.35
N GLY A 100 -8.00 12.76 -7.30
CA GLY A 100 -7.35 13.74 -6.42
C GLY A 100 -5.82 13.68 -6.48
N PRO A 101 -5.14 14.30 -5.52
CA PRO A 101 -3.69 14.23 -5.39
C PRO A 101 -3.16 12.80 -5.27
N ALA A 102 -1.87 12.60 -5.54
CA ALA A 102 -1.20 11.32 -5.30
C ALA A 102 -1.43 10.85 -3.85
N ARG A 103 -1.59 9.54 -3.67
CA ARG A 103 -1.86 8.94 -2.36
C ARG A 103 -1.05 7.66 -2.16
N THR A 104 -0.77 7.35 -0.90
CA THR A 104 -0.06 6.13 -0.50
C THR A 104 -0.95 5.33 0.44
N GLY A 105 -0.98 4.02 0.24
CA GLY A 105 -1.64 3.07 1.11
C GLY A 105 -0.81 1.81 1.28
N THR A 106 -1.23 0.92 2.17
CA THR A 106 -0.49 -0.29 2.50
C THR A 106 -1.38 -1.53 2.58
N ILE A 107 -0.78 -2.67 2.26
CA ILE A 107 -1.34 -4.00 2.54
C ILE A 107 -0.38 -4.72 3.46
N ALA A 108 -0.84 -5.16 4.63
CA ALA A 108 -0.07 -6.05 5.48
C ALA A 108 -0.23 -7.49 4.96
N ILE A 109 0.88 -8.20 4.72
CA ILE A 109 0.89 -9.56 4.13
C ILE A 109 1.88 -10.42 4.90
N GLY A 110 1.43 -11.42 5.65
CA GLY A 110 2.31 -12.35 6.39
C GLY A 110 3.31 -11.65 7.32
N GLY A 111 2.93 -10.51 7.91
CA GLY A 111 3.82 -9.69 8.74
C GLY A 111 4.72 -8.74 7.96
N GLN A 112 4.67 -8.74 6.61
CA GLN A 112 5.37 -7.81 5.74
C GLN A 112 4.46 -6.66 5.33
N THR A 113 5.02 -5.51 4.97
CA THR A 113 4.27 -4.36 4.45
C THR A 113 4.51 -4.22 2.96
N PHE A 114 3.43 -4.24 2.18
CA PHE A 114 3.43 -3.88 0.76
C PHE A 114 2.87 -2.46 0.61
N THR A 115 3.58 -1.59 -0.11
CA THR A 115 3.22 -0.17 -0.29
C THR A 115 2.64 0.08 -1.68
N VAL A 116 1.49 0.77 -1.74
CA VAL A 116 0.85 1.22 -2.99
C VAL A 116 0.94 2.73 -3.07
N ASN A 117 1.72 3.25 -4.03
CA ASN A 117 1.88 4.68 -4.31
C ASN A 117 1.08 5.06 -5.55
N GLN A 118 -0.17 5.52 -5.39
CA GLN A 118 -1.01 5.85 -6.53
C GLN A 118 -0.75 7.27 -7.03
N GLY A 119 -0.60 7.40 -8.36
CA GLY A 119 -0.36 8.67 -9.03
C GLY A 119 -1.48 9.69 -8.86
N ASN A 120 -1.13 10.95 -9.09
CA ASN A 120 -2.05 12.09 -9.12
C ASN A 120 -3.05 11.96 -10.29
N GLY A 121 -4.33 12.16 -10.01
CA GLY A 121 -5.43 12.18 -10.98
C GLY A 121 -6.13 13.53 -11.05
N CYS A 122 -5.54 14.59 -10.51
CA CYS A 122 -6.10 15.94 -10.58
C CYS A 122 -6.21 16.42 -12.03
N THR A 123 -7.40 16.87 -12.40
CA THR A 123 -7.68 17.53 -13.67
C THR A 123 -8.37 18.87 -13.42
N ALA A 124 -8.11 19.85 -14.28
CA ALA A 124 -8.68 21.17 -14.23
C ALA A 124 -9.45 21.49 -15.51
N MET A 125 -10.58 22.15 -15.37
CA MET A 125 -11.35 22.71 -16.48
C MET A 125 -11.66 24.18 -16.20
N LEU A 126 -11.47 25.06 -17.18
CA LEU A 126 -11.96 26.43 -17.10
C LEU A 126 -13.47 26.46 -17.36
N VAL A 127 -14.19 27.27 -16.60
CA VAL A 127 -15.63 27.49 -16.79
C VAL A 127 -15.89 28.23 -18.12
N ALA A 128 -14.97 29.10 -18.50
CA ALA A 128 -14.94 29.75 -19.80
C ALA A 128 -13.48 29.88 -20.29
N THR A 129 -13.26 29.73 -21.58
CA THR A 129 -11.92 29.82 -22.20
C THR A 129 -11.56 31.21 -22.71
N SER A 130 -12.49 32.15 -22.63
CA SER A 130 -12.30 33.56 -23.06
C SER A 130 -13.23 34.49 -22.28
N ALA A 131 -12.84 35.74 -22.19
CA ALA A 131 -13.64 36.83 -21.68
C ALA A 131 -13.41 38.08 -22.51
N ASN A 132 -14.41 38.97 -22.59
CA ASN A 132 -14.29 40.26 -23.25
C ASN A 132 -14.18 41.36 -22.18
N ALA A 133 -13.16 42.21 -22.32
CA ALA A 133 -13.01 43.43 -21.53
C ALA A 133 -13.31 44.66 -22.36
N THR A 134 -13.89 45.71 -21.72
CA THR A 134 -14.06 47.00 -22.38
C THR A 134 -12.76 47.78 -22.49
N ALA A 135 -12.70 48.79 -23.34
CA ALA A 135 -11.49 49.64 -23.45
C ALA A 135 -11.10 50.35 -22.14
N ALA A 136 -12.11 50.56 -21.23
CA ALA A 136 -11.83 51.14 -19.90
C ALA A 136 -11.15 50.16 -18.95
N GLY A 137 -11.06 48.88 -19.32
CA GLY A 137 -10.57 47.83 -18.43
C GLY A 137 -11.54 47.52 -17.30
N GLY A 138 -11.02 46.97 -16.20
CA GLY A 138 -11.78 46.64 -14.99
C GLY A 138 -11.42 45.30 -14.37
N ALA A 139 -11.99 45.00 -13.22
CA ALA A 139 -11.84 43.71 -12.57
C ALA A 139 -12.67 42.65 -13.30
N ALA A 140 -12.10 41.46 -13.46
CA ALA A 140 -12.76 40.30 -14.05
C ALA A 140 -12.32 39.03 -13.29
N SER A 141 -13.00 37.91 -13.54
CA SER A 141 -12.66 36.63 -12.95
C SER A 141 -12.82 35.51 -13.97
N ALA A 142 -12.01 34.47 -13.85
CA ALA A 142 -12.14 33.23 -14.56
C ALA A 142 -12.45 32.08 -13.58
N GLY A 143 -13.47 31.29 -13.84
CA GLY A 143 -13.81 30.14 -13.01
C GLY A 143 -13.00 28.91 -13.41
N ILE A 144 -12.53 28.16 -12.41
CA ILE A 144 -11.86 26.88 -12.57
C ILE A 144 -12.60 25.79 -11.81
N THR A 145 -12.81 24.64 -12.43
CA THR A 145 -13.37 23.43 -11.83
C THR A 145 -12.29 22.37 -11.75
N MET A 146 -12.06 21.85 -10.56
CA MET A 146 -11.10 20.77 -10.31
C MET A 146 -11.83 19.45 -10.10
N SER A 147 -11.19 18.33 -10.48
CA SER A 147 -11.74 16.98 -10.29
C SER A 147 -11.91 16.59 -8.80
N ASN A 148 -11.22 17.26 -7.89
CA ASN A 148 -11.29 17.02 -6.45
C ASN A 148 -10.95 18.31 -5.69
N ALA A 149 -11.60 18.51 -4.53
CA ALA A 149 -11.40 19.70 -3.70
C ALA A 149 -9.97 19.86 -3.13
N ALA A 150 -9.21 18.76 -3.03
CA ALA A 150 -7.83 18.78 -2.59
C ALA A 150 -6.81 19.03 -3.74
N CYS A 151 -7.27 19.11 -5.00
CA CYS A 151 -6.40 19.33 -6.14
C CYS A 151 -5.87 20.77 -6.19
N PRO A 152 -4.55 20.98 -6.20
CA PRO A 152 -3.99 22.31 -6.34
C PRO A 152 -4.06 22.79 -7.80
N TRP A 153 -4.18 24.08 -8.00
CA TRP A 153 -4.04 24.75 -9.29
C TRP A 153 -3.15 25.99 -9.17
N ALA A 154 -2.56 26.39 -10.27
CA ALA A 154 -1.78 27.63 -10.38
C ALA A 154 -2.25 28.42 -11.60
N ALA A 155 -2.19 29.75 -11.48
CA ALA A 155 -2.46 30.68 -12.56
C ALA A 155 -1.33 31.70 -12.67
N SER A 156 -0.98 32.07 -13.90
CA SER A 156 0.05 33.06 -14.18
C SER A 156 -0.25 33.78 -15.48
N THR A 157 0.34 34.96 -15.66
CA THR A 157 0.33 35.70 -16.92
C THR A 157 1.70 36.26 -17.20
N THR A 158 2.05 36.34 -18.49
CA THR A 158 3.21 37.09 -19.00
C THR A 158 2.79 38.39 -19.70
N THR A 159 1.46 38.66 -19.71
CA THR A 159 0.88 39.82 -20.41
C THR A 159 0.88 41.04 -19.50
N PRO A 160 1.64 42.13 -19.80
CA PRO A 160 1.88 43.25 -18.87
C PRO A 160 0.64 44.02 -18.44
N TRP A 161 -0.42 44.04 -19.26
CA TRP A 161 -1.67 44.76 -18.98
C TRP A 161 -2.72 43.90 -18.22
N ILE A 162 -2.45 42.61 -17.96
CA ILE A 162 -3.23 41.76 -17.06
C ILE A 162 -2.49 41.68 -15.74
N THR A 163 -3.06 42.23 -14.67
CA THR A 163 -2.42 42.31 -13.35
C THR A 163 -3.30 41.75 -12.25
N GLY A 164 -2.70 41.49 -11.10
CA GLY A 164 -3.45 41.01 -9.92
C GLY A 164 -4.00 39.60 -10.04
N VAL A 165 -3.39 38.74 -10.89
CA VAL A 165 -3.82 37.34 -11.04
C VAL A 165 -3.58 36.58 -9.74
N THR A 166 -4.63 35.90 -9.22
CA THR A 166 -4.50 34.98 -8.08
C THR A 166 -3.60 33.82 -8.49
N ALA A 167 -2.43 33.69 -7.85
CA ALA A 167 -1.36 32.82 -8.33
C ALA A 167 -1.64 31.32 -8.15
N ASN A 168 -2.41 30.92 -7.14
CA ASN A 168 -2.69 29.51 -6.85
C ASN A 168 -3.92 29.34 -5.95
N GLY A 169 -4.40 28.11 -5.87
CA GLY A 169 -5.50 27.71 -4.99
C GLY A 169 -5.64 26.18 -4.95
N THR A 170 -6.66 25.73 -4.26
CA THR A 170 -7.07 24.33 -4.20
C THR A 170 -8.57 24.19 -4.44
N GLY A 171 -8.95 23.10 -5.10
CA GLY A 171 -10.34 22.85 -5.46
C GLY A 171 -10.89 23.81 -6.51
N SER A 172 -12.20 23.78 -6.72
CA SER A 172 -12.87 24.68 -7.65
C SER A 172 -12.99 26.08 -7.08
N GLY A 173 -12.83 27.11 -7.91
CA GLY A 173 -12.89 28.50 -7.46
C GLY A 173 -12.84 29.49 -8.62
N GLY A 174 -12.66 30.78 -8.30
CA GLY A 174 -12.43 31.87 -9.28
C GLY A 174 -11.05 32.51 -9.07
N VAL A 175 -10.42 32.92 -10.14
CA VAL A 175 -9.17 33.72 -10.20
C VAL A 175 -9.46 35.12 -10.72
#